data_3ac0dd033f0d19455b0f682d4b7c4b5b
#
_entry.id   3ac0dd033f0d19455b0f682d4b7c4b5b
#
_cell.length_a   1.000
_cell.length_b   1.000
_cell.length_c   1.000
_cell.angle_alpha   90.00
_cell.angle_beta   90.00
_cell.angle_gamma   90.00
#
_symmetry.space_group_name_H-M   'P 1'
#
loop_
_entity.id
_entity.type
_entity.pdbx_description
1 polymer ?
#
loop_
_entity_poly.entity_id
_entity_poly.type
_entity_poly.pdbx_seq_one_letter_code
_entity_poly.pdbx_strand_id
1 'polypeptide(L)'
;CGNMAREGLRTLVVAKKALTEEQYQDFESRYTQAKLSMHDRSLKVAAVIESLEREMELLCLTGVEDQLQTDVRPTLEMLRNAGIKIWMLTGDKLETATCIAKSSHLVSRTQDIHIFRQVTSRGEAHLELNAFRRKHDCALVISGDSLEVCLKYYEHEFVELACQCPAVVCCRCSPTQKARIVTLLQQHTGRRTCAVGDGGNDVSMIQAADCGIGIEGKEGKQASLAADFSITQFRHIGRLLMVHGRNSYKRSAALGQFVMHRGLIISTMQAVFSSVFYFASVPLYQGFLMVGYATIYTMFPVFSLVLDQDVKPEMAMLYPELYKDLTKSYGLNIEQDGRPNRRQRERPTSGTSGHVWDPGSFFRIRVSGKGTRNAGKILVLQNLPHLGFNQYLPRGHPHVWGPGAL
;
A
#
# COMPACT_ATOMS: atom_id res chain seq x y z
N CYS A 1 21.49 -9.83 -24.83
CA CYS A 1 20.65 -9.30 -23.73
C CYS A 1 19.45 -10.20 -23.42
N GLY A 2 18.62 -10.57 -24.41
CA GLY A 2 17.37 -11.32 -24.18
C GLY A 2 17.56 -12.66 -23.47
N ASN A 3 18.56 -13.44 -23.81
CA ASN A 3 18.85 -14.71 -23.16
C ASN A 3 19.26 -14.52 -21.69
N MET A 4 20.14 -13.57 -21.40
CA MET A 4 20.56 -13.25 -20.03
C MET A 4 19.39 -12.70 -19.20
N ALA A 5 18.51 -11.90 -19.82
CA ALA A 5 17.30 -11.41 -19.13
C ALA A 5 16.31 -12.53 -18.77
N ARG A 6 16.22 -13.60 -19.58
CA ARG A 6 15.40 -14.81 -19.25
C ARG A 6 15.98 -15.60 -18.08
N GLU A 7 17.29 -15.52 -17.85
CA GLU A 7 17.97 -16.07 -16.68
C GLU A 7 17.82 -15.19 -15.43
N GLY A 8 17.15 -14.01 -15.55
CA GLY A 8 16.91 -13.09 -14.44
C GLY A 8 18.00 -12.05 -14.24
N LEU A 9 18.98 -11.99 -15.14
CA LEU A 9 20.09 -11.04 -15.02
C LEU A 9 19.69 -9.64 -15.47
N ARG A 10 20.11 -8.63 -14.74
CA ARG A 10 20.08 -7.22 -15.19
C ARG A 10 21.19 -7.04 -16.22
N THR A 11 20.82 -6.72 -17.45
CA THR A 11 21.75 -6.59 -18.55
C THR A 11 22.06 -5.15 -18.86
N LEU A 12 23.35 -4.82 -18.95
CA LEU A 12 23.85 -3.54 -19.42
C LEU A 12 24.74 -3.77 -20.65
N VAL A 13 24.52 -2.95 -21.68
CA VAL A 13 25.33 -2.95 -22.91
C VAL A 13 26.32 -1.81 -22.82
N VAL A 14 27.59 -2.09 -22.99
CA VAL A 14 28.65 -1.09 -23.03
C VAL A 14 29.16 -1.02 -24.48
N ALA A 15 29.09 0.17 -25.05
CA ALA A 15 29.57 0.46 -26.37
C ALA A 15 30.40 1.76 -26.38
N LYS A 16 31.29 1.88 -27.33
CA LYS A 16 32.11 3.09 -27.51
C LYS A 16 31.96 3.63 -28.93
N LYS A 17 32.25 4.91 -29.09
CA LYS A 17 32.42 5.57 -30.37
C LYS A 17 33.57 6.54 -30.28
N ALA A 18 34.56 6.41 -31.17
CA ALA A 18 35.60 7.41 -31.29
C ALA A 18 35.09 8.57 -32.11
N LEU A 19 35.29 9.79 -31.62
CA LEU A 19 34.90 11.01 -32.30
C LEU A 19 36.15 11.77 -32.72
N THR A 20 36.12 12.39 -33.91
CA THR A 20 37.12 13.40 -34.29
C THR A 20 36.78 14.71 -33.59
N GLU A 21 37.78 15.58 -33.47
CA GLU A 21 37.58 16.89 -32.80
C GLU A 21 36.49 17.71 -33.49
N GLU A 22 36.42 17.65 -34.82
CA GLU A 22 35.40 18.36 -35.62
C GLU A 22 33.99 17.81 -35.33
N GLN A 23 33.84 16.50 -35.22
CA GLN A 23 32.58 15.82 -34.89
C GLN A 23 32.11 16.16 -33.47
N TYR A 24 33.06 16.29 -32.55
CA TYR A 24 32.73 16.67 -31.17
C TYR A 24 32.25 18.12 -31.08
N GLN A 25 32.93 19.05 -31.76
CA GLN A 25 32.55 20.47 -31.79
C GLN A 25 31.18 20.68 -32.43
N ASP A 26 30.87 19.95 -33.53
CA ASP A 26 29.54 20.00 -34.17
C ASP A 26 28.46 19.45 -33.20
N PHE A 27 28.73 18.34 -32.53
CA PHE A 27 27.81 17.79 -31.55
C PHE A 27 27.60 18.77 -30.39
N GLU A 28 28.64 19.33 -29.79
CA GLU A 28 28.56 20.28 -28.70
C GLU A 28 27.74 21.50 -29.03
N SER A 29 27.93 22.05 -30.23
CA SER A 29 27.13 23.18 -30.75
C SER A 29 25.66 22.84 -30.83
N ARG A 30 25.30 21.71 -31.46
CA ARG A 30 23.90 21.25 -31.59
C ARG A 30 23.28 20.91 -30.24
N TYR A 31 24.04 20.29 -29.35
CA TYR A 31 23.58 19.94 -27.98
C TYR A 31 23.29 21.20 -27.16
N THR A 32 24.20 22.19 -27.23
CA THR A 32 24.01 23.47 -26.54
C THR A 32 22.81 24.22 -27.06
N GLN A 33 22.61 24.25 -28.39
CA GLN A 33 21.45 24.88 -29.02
C GLN A 33 20.16 24.17 -28.62
N ALA A 34 20.13 22.83 -28.60
CA ALA A 34 18.97 22.05 -28.15
C ALA A 34 18.66 22.30 -26.67
N LYS A 35 19.70 22.42 -25.83
CA LYS A 35 19.59 22.69 -24.38
C LYS A 35 19.04 24.09 -24.09
N LEU A 36 19.31 25.08 -24.92
CA LEU A 36 18.82 26.46 -24.81
C LEU A 36 17.41 26.65 -25.44
N SER A 37 16.89 25.67 -26.15
CA SER A 37 15.57 25.75 -26.76
C SER A 37 14.45 25.86 -25.73
N MET A 38 13.55 26.84 -25.92
CA MET A 38 12.38 27.02 -25.03
C MET A 38 11.24 26.05 -25.33
N HIS A 39 11.14 25.54 -26.56
CA HIS A 39 10.10 24.60 -26.98
C HIS A 39 10.70 23.21 -27.22
N ASP A 40 10.06 22.18 -26.71
CA ASP A 40 10.41 20.76 -26.90
C ASP A 40 11.87 20.42 -26.57
N ARG A 41 12.40 21.05 -25.52
CA ARG A 41 13.80 20.90 -25.11
C ARG A 41 14.21 19.44 -24.95
N SER A 42 13.38 18.65 -24.25
CA SER A 42 13.66 17.23 -23.98
C SER A 42 13.74 16.40 -25.27
N LEU A 43 12.82 16.63 -26.20
CA LEU A 43 12.79 15.95 -27.50
C LEU A 43 13.98 16.32 -28.37
N LYS A 44 14.35 17.62 -28.42
CA LYS A 44 15.50 18.09 -29.21
C LYS A 44 16.82 17.57 -28.66
N VAL A 45 16.97 17.58 -27.34
CA VAL A 45 18.16 17.02 -26.66
C VAL A 45 18.25 15.51 -26.93
N ALA A 46 17.15 14.78 -26.80
CA ALA A 46 17.12 13.35 -27.08
C ALA A 46 17.49 13.05 -28.55
N ALA A 47 16.96 13.81 -29.51
CA ALA A 47 17.26 13.65 -30.94
C ALA A 47 18.75 13.89 -31.24
N VAL A 48 19.39 14.88 -30.60
CA VAL A 48 20.83 15.14 -30.78
C VAL A 48 21.66 14.02 -30.20
N ILE A 49 21.30 13.50 -29.00
CA ILE A 49 21.98 12.37 -28.39
C ILE A 49 21.80 11.11 -29.23
N GLU A 50 20.58 10.84 -29.72
CA GLU A 50 20.32 9.68 -30.58
C GLU A 50 21.11 9.72 -31.88
N SER A 51 21.36 10.93 -32.47
CA SER A 51 22.20 11.07 -33.63
C SER A 51 23.66 10.73 -33.38
N LEU A 52 24.17 10.94 -32.15
CA LEU A 52 25.53 10.60 -31.75
C LEU A 52 25.66 9.10 -31.47
N GLU A 53 24.63 8.49 -30.87
CA GLU A 53 24.61 7.10 -30.41
C GLU A 53 24.41 6.09 -31.57
N ARG A 54 24.52 6.53 -32.82
CA ARG A 54 24.49 5.63 -34.00
C ARG A 54 25.86 5.08 -34.28
N GLU A 55 25.89 3.85 -34.82
CA GLU A 55 27.12 3.18 -35.28
C GLU A 55 28.20 3.04 -34.17
N MET A 56 27.77 2.66 -32.98
CA MET A 56 28.67 2.41 -31.88
C MET A 56 29.31 1.00 -31.96
N GLU A 57 30.57 0.90 -31.61
CA GLU A 57 31.28 -0.37 -31.46
C GLU A 57 30.90 -1.02 -30.13
N LEU A 58 30.36 -2.25 -30.17
CA LEU A 58 30.02 -3.01 -28.99
C LEU A 58 31.30 -3.49 -28.28
N LEU A 59 31.48 -3.09 -27.03
CA LEU A 59 32.58 -3.55 -26.18
C LEU A 59 32.24 -4.81 -25.42
N CYS A 60 31.17 -4.76 -24.61
CA CYS A 60 30.76 -5.93 -23.83
C CYS A 60 29.27 -5.85 -23.43
N LEU A 61 28.79 -6.99 -22.99
CA LEU A 61 27.53 -7.16 -22.31
C LEU A 61 27.82 -7.55 -20.86
N THR A 62 27.27 -6.82 -19.90
CA THR A 62 27.37 -7.20 -18.50
C THR A 62 26.01 -7.73 -18.03
N GLY A 63 26.04 -8.81 -17.26
CA GLY A 63 24.87 -9.36 -16.58
C GLY A 63 25.13 -9.36 -15.08
N VAL A 64 24.27 -8.66 -14.34
CA VAL A 64 24.33 -8.62 -12.87
C VAL A 64 23.20 -9.49 -12.33
N GLU A 65 23.56 -10.44 -11.47
CA GLU A 65 22.60 -11.28 -10.77
C GLU A 65 22.10 -10.55 -9.51
N ASP A 66 20.78 -10.33 -9.46
CA ASP A 66 20.13 -9.81 -8.25
C ASP A 66 19.81 -10.99 -7.33
N GLN A 67 20.58 -11.11 -6.27
CA GLN A 67 20.26 -12.11 -5.23
C GLN A 67 19.13 -11.59 -4.35
N LEU A 68 18.14 -12.44 -4.10
CA LEU A 68 17.09 -12.13 -3.14
C LEU A 68 17.67 -12.03 -1.73
N GLN A 69 17.18 -11.07 -0.96
CA GLN A 69 17.51 -11.01 0.47
C GLN A 69 17.11 -12.31 1.18
N THR A 70 17.78 -12.60 2.29
CA THR A 70 17.45 -13.74 3.14
C THR A 70 15.99 -13.63 3.61
N ASP A 71 15.30 -14.78 3.65
CA ASP A 71 13.93 -14.91 4.15
C ASP A 71 12.83 -14.14 3.40
N VAL A 72 13.09 -13.68 2.16
CA VAL A 72 12.05 -13.04 1.33
C VAL A 72 10.92 -14.02 1.01
N ARG A 73 11.25 -15.25 0.58
CA ARG A 73 10.26 -16.28 0.22
C ARG A 73 9.32 -16.62 1.39
N PRO A 74 9.84 -17.01 2.58
CA PRO A 74 8.97 -17.32 3.73
C PRO A 74 8.17 -16.10 4.20
N THR A 75 8.71 -14.88 4.07
CA THR A 75 7.98 -13.66 4.42
C THR A 75 6.81 -13.42 3.46
N LEU A 76 6.99 -13.58 2.16
CA LEU A 76 5.90 -13.45 1.18
C LEU A 76 4.82 -14.51 1.39
N GLU A 77 5.20 -15.74 1.70
CA GLU A 77 4.26 -16.82 2.03
C GLU A 77 3.47 -16.51 3.31
N MET A 78 4.13 -16.03 4.35
CA MET A 78 3.50 -15.58 5.59
C MET A 78 2.46 -14.48 5.33
N LEU A 79 2.82 -13.45 4.55
CA LEU A 79 1.91 -12.36 4.20
C LEU A 79 0.70 -12.85 3.40
N ARG A 80 0.90 -13.78 2.48
CA ARG A 80 -0.19 -14.41 1.73
C ARG A 80 -1.10 -15.23 2.63
N ASN A 81 -0.55 -16.03 3.55
CA ASN A 81 -1.31 -16.79 4.53
C ASN A 81 -2.09 -15.88 5.48
N ALA A 82 -1.58 -14.70 5.78
CA ALA A 82 -2.29 -13.65 6.50
C ALA A 82 -3.45 -13.00 5.70
N GLY A 83 -3.63 -13.38 4.43
CA GLY A 83 -4.70 -12.85 3.57
C GLY A 83 -4.37 -11.49 2.94
N ILE A 84 -3.10 -11.12 2.89
CA ILE A 84 -2.63 -9.89 2.26
C ILE A 84 -2.37 -10.17 0.78
N LYS A 85 -2.95 -9.38 -0.12
CA LYS A 85 -2.66 -9.45 -1.56
C LYS A 85 -1.38 -8.67 -1.86
N ILE A 86 -0.53 -9.27 -2.69
CA ILE A 86 0.80 -8.75 -2.96
C ILE A 86 0.90 -8.35 -4.44
N TRP A 87 1.29 -7.11 -4.68
CA TRP A 87 1.57 -6.56 -6.00
C TRP A 87 3.05 -6.20 -6.09
N MET A 88 3.70 -6.56 -7.17
CA MET A 88 5.09 -6.19 -7.46
C MET A 88 5.10 -5.10 -8.53
N LEU A 89 5.61 -3.92 -8.21
CA LEU A 89 5.76 -2.78 -9.12
C LEU A 89 7.26 -2.52 -9.33
N THR A 90 7.76 -2.78 -10.54
CA THR A 90 9.20 -2.68 -10.84
C THR A 90 9.47 -1.87 -12.11
N GLY A 91 10.64 -1.25 -12.18
CA GLY A 91 11.17 -0.64 -13.40
C GLY A 91 11.84 -1.63 -14.36
N ASP A 92 12.04 -2.89 -13.93
CA ASP A 92 12.74 -3.90 -14.72
C ASP A 92 11.98 -4.34 -15.96
N LYS A 93 12.70 -5.03 -16.85
CA LYS A 93 12.11 -5.64 -18.05
C LYS A 93 11.17 -6.78 -17.68
N LEU A 94 10.22 -7.07 -18.56
CA LEU A 94 9.18 -8.08 -18.38
C LEU A 94 9.76 -9.45 -18.05
N GLU A 95 10.80 -9.87 -18.77
CA GLU A 95 11.45 -11.16 -18.59
C GLU A 95 12.12 -11.27 -17.22
N THR A 96 12.88 -10.24 -16.83
CA THR A 96 13.55 -10.16 -15.52
C THR A 96 12.53 -10.15 -14.39
N ALA A 97 11.47 -9.30 -14.48
CA ALA A 97 10.41 -9.22 -13.50
C ALA A 97 9.67 -10.56 -13.33
N THR A 98 9.42 -11.26 -14.44
CA THR A 98 8.79 -12.60 -14.42
C THR A 98 9.69 -13.64 -13.75
N CYS A 99 11.00 -13.59 -14.01
CA CYS A 99 11.97 -14.47 -13.38
C CYS A 99 12.03 -14.22 -11.87
N ILE A 100 12.11 -12.96 -11.44
CA ILE A 100 12.11 -12.58 -10.02
C ILE A 100 10.80 -12.97 -9.33
N ALA A 101 9.65 -12.80 -9.97
CA ALA A 101 8.38 -13.23 -9.41
C ALA A 101 8.28 -14.73 -9.18
N LYS A 102 8.88 -15.53 -10.07
CA LYS A 102 9.00 -16.98 -9.91
C LYS A 102 10.01 -17.36 -8.84
N SER A 103 11.20 -16.77 -8.85
CA SER A 103 12.27 -17.08 -7.90
C SER A 103 11.92 -16.67 -6.47
N SER A 104 11.17 -15.59 -6.28
CA SER A 104 10.67 -15.15 -4.97
C SER A 104 9.44 -15.93 -4.48
N HIS A 105 8.89 -16.83 -5.28
CA HIS A 105 7.63 -17.52 -5.01
C HIS A 105 6.41 -16.57 -4.86
N LEU A 106 6.50 -15.35 -5.40
CA LEU A 106 5.35 -14.47 -5.55
C LEU A 106 4.30 -15.10 -6.46
N VAL A 107 4.74 -15.80 -7.49
CA VAL A 107 3.94 -16.67 -8.35
C VAL A 107 4.32 -18.11 -8.07
N SER A 108 3.34 -18.95 -7.76
CA SER A 108 3.57 -20.38 -7.52
C SER A 108 4.10 -21.07 -8.80
N ARG A 109 4.90 -22.12 -8.65
CA ARG A 109 5.42 -22.90 -9.80
C ARG A 109 4.32 -23.55 -10.63
N THR A 110 3.21 -23.90 -10.01
CA THR A 110 2.04 -24.54 -10.64
C THR A 110 1.02 -23.54 -11.18
N GLN A 111 1.23 -22.24 -10.93
CA GLN A 111 0.28 -21.20 -11.30
C GLN A 111 0.56 -20.69 -12.70
N ASP A 112 -0.48 -20.61 -13.51
CA ASP A 112 -0.40 -20.01 -14.84
C ASP A 112 -0.11 -18.52 -14.75
N ILE A 113 0.74 -18.04 -15.67
CA ILE A 113 1.07 -16.63 -15.82
C ILE A 113 0.42 -16.12 -17.08
N HIS A 114 -0.44 -15.11 -16.92
CA HIS A 114 -0.92 -14.35 -18.06
C HIS A 114 -0.02 -13.15 -18.29
N ILE A 115 0.78 -13.21 -19.36
CA ILE A 115 1.58 -12.08 -19.81
C ILE A 115 0.68 -11.23 -20.71
N PHE A 116 0.38 -10.03 -20.25
CA PHE A 116 -0.40 -9.05 -21.01
C PHE A 116 0.41 -8.58 -22.22
N ARG A 117 -0.13 -8.75 -23.41
CA ARG A 117 0.55 -8.36 -24.64
C ARG A 117 0.81 -6.85 -24.65
N GLN A 118 1.80 -6.44 -25.43
CA GLN A 118 2.04 -5.02 -25.63
C GLN A 118 0.87 -4.42 -26.40
N VAL A 119 0.20 -3.48 -25.74
CA VAL A 119 -1.03 -2.83 -26.24
C VAL A 119 -0.74 -1.36 -26.43
N THR A 120 -1.09 -0.86 -27.60
CA THR A 120 -0.91 0.55 -27.97
C THR A 120 -2.23 1.26 -28.25
N SER A 121 -3.28 0.50 -28.58
CA SER A 121 -4.58 1.02 -28.97
C SER A 121 -5.71 0.58 -28.02
N ARG A 122 -6.80 1.35 -28.02
CA ARG A 122 -8.01 1.04 -27.25
C ARG A 122 -8.61 -0.33 -27.61
N GLY A 123 -8.62 -0.65 -28.92
CA GLY A 123 -9.22 -1.92 -29.41
C GLY A 123 -8.42 -3.14 -28.96
N GLU A 124 -7.08 -3.05 -29.01
CA GLU A 124 -6.20 -4.11 -28.51
C GLU A 124 -6.36 -4.32 -27.00
N ALA A 125 -6.48 -3.21 -26.23
CA ALA A 125 -6.74 -3.29 -24.81
C ALA A 125 -8.03 -4.06 -24.47
N HIS A 126 -9.09 -3.81 -25.24
CA HIS A 126 -10.37 -4.50 -25.05
C HIS A 126 -10.26 -6.01 -25.35
N LEU A 127 -9.60 -6.37 -26.44
CA LEU A 127 -9.40 -7.77 -26.81
C LEU A 127 -8.58 -8.52 -25.75
N GLU A 128 -7.52 -7.91 -25.28
CA GLU A 128 -6.64 -8.51 -24.28
C GLU A 128 -7.32 -8.63 -22.92
N LEU A 129 -8.11 -7.64 -22.50
CA LEU A 129 -8.93 -7.71 -21.27
C LEU A 129 -9.98 -8.82 -21.36
N ASN A 130 -10.61 -9.00 -22.49
CA ASN A 130 -11.55 -10.12 -22.70
C ASN A 130 -10.86 -11.47 -22.69
N ALA A 131 -9.65 -11.57 -23.26
CA ALA A 131 -8.83 -12.79 -23.19
C ALA A 131 -8.43 -13.09 -21.74
N PHE A 132 -8.06 -12.07 -20.98
CA PHE A 132 -7.68 -12.19 -19.58
C PHE A 132 -8.88 -12.58 -18.69
N ARG A 133 -10.07 -12.01 -18.92
CA ARG A 133 -11.30 -12.34 -18.17
C ARG A 133 -11.68 -13.83 -18.26
N ARG A 134 -11.31 -14.50 -19.34
CA ARG A 134 -11.57 -15.95 -19.53
C ARG A 134 -10.63 -16.84 -18.74
N LYS A 135 -9.52 -16.29 -18.25
CA LYS A 135 -8.55 -17.04 -17.45
C LYS A 135 -8.86 -16.84 -15.98
N HIS A 136 -9.04 -17.94 -15.28
CA HIS A 136 -9.24 -17.94 -13.83
C HIS A 136 -7.97 -18.35 -13.12
N ASP A 137 -7.74 -17.80 -11.94
CA ASP A 137 -6.63 -18.15 -11.03
C ASP A 137 -5.22 -18.07 -11.65
N CYS A 138 -4.99 -17.09 -12.50
CA CYS A 138 -3.69 -16.81 -13.08
C CYS A 138 -3.02 -15.58 -12.46
N ALA A 139 -1.69 -15.58 -12.44
CA ALA A 139 -0.92 -14.37 -12.09
C ALA A 139 -0.84 -13.45 -13.32
N LEU A 140 -1.05 -12.15 -13.09
CA LEU A 140 -0.98 -11.13 -14.13
C LEU A 140 0.42 -10.54 -14.20
N VAL A 141 1.01 -10.47 -15.40
CA VAL A 141 2.23 -9.70 -15.68
C VAL A 141 1.92 -8.69 -16.77
N ILE A 142 2.11 -7.41 -16.50
CA ILE A 142 1.78 -6.31 -17.42
C ILE A 142 2.93 -5.30 -17.50
N SER A 143 3.17 -4.75 -18.69
CA SER A 143 4.14 -3.65 -18.90
C SER A 143 3.51 -2.28 -18.58
N GLY A 144 4.34 -1.31 -18.16
CA GLY A 144 3.89 0.05 -17.84
C GLY A 144 3.19 0.75 -19.00
N ASP A 145 3.64 0.52 -20.23
CA ASP A 145 3.03 1.11 -21.44
C ASP A 145 1.61 0.56 -21.66
N SER A 146 1.45 -0.76 -21.59
CA SER A 146 0.13 -1.41 -21.72
C SER A 146 -0.80 -1.05 -20.57
N LEU A 147 -0.24 -0.93 -19.36
CA LEU A 147 -0.96 -0.51 -18.18
C LEU A 147 -1.53 0.90 -18.34
N GLU A 148 -0.77 1.85 -18.90
CA GLU A 148 -1.22 3.21 -19.11
C GLU A 148 -2.42 3.28 -20.08
N VAL A 149 -2.38 2.51 -21.17
CA VAL A 149 -3.51 2.38 -22.09
C VAL A 149 -4.73 1.78 -21.41
N CYS A 150 -4.55 0.72 -20.62
CA CYS A 150 -5.66 0.11 -19.86
C CYS A 150 -6.26 1.08 -18.83
N LEU A 151 -5.43 1.82 -18.10
CA LEU A 151 -5.88 2.79 -17.11
C LEU A 151 -6.54 4.03 -17.72
N LYS A 152 -6.21 4.36 -18.99
CA LYS A 152 -6.83 5.46 -19.71
C LYS A 152 -8.25 5.15 -20.20
N TYR A 153 -8.51 3.91 -20.65
CA TYR A 153 -9.75 3.55 -21.32
C TYR A 153 -10.63 2.57 -20.54
N TYR A 154 -10.05 1.73 -19.70
CA TYR A 154 -10.73 0.60 -19.01
C TYR A 154 -10.32 0.49 -17.53
N GLU A 155 -10.17 1.62 -16.83
CA GLU A 155 -9.65 1.69 -15.48
C GLU A 155 -10.37 0.77 -14.50
N HIS A 156 -11.72 0.90 -14.40
CA HIS A 156 -12.52 0.11 -13.47
C HIS A 156 -12.45 -1.40 -13.75
N GLU A 157 -12.60 -1.76 -15.00
CA GLU A 157 -12.61 -3.15 -15.44
C GLU A 157 -11.26 -3.82 -15.19
N PHE A 158 -10.17 -3.13 -15.55
CA PHE A 158 -8.82 -3.61 -15.33
C PHE A 158 -8.53 -3.83 -13.83
N VAL A 159 -8.83 -2.85 -12.99
CA VAL A 159 -8.57 -2.94 -11.54
C VAL A 159 -9.40 -4.05 -10.90
N GLU A 160 -10.66 -4.22 -11.30
CA GLU A 160 -11.53 -5.29 -10.80
C GLU A 160 -10.94 -6.67 -11.13
N LEU A 161 -10.55 -6.90 -12.38
CA LEU A 161 -9.93 -8.15 -12.83
C LEU A 161 -8.58 -8.39 -12.16
N ALA A 162 -7.71 -7.38 -12.10
CA ALA A 162 -6.40 -7.48 -11.47
C ALA A 162 -6.51 -7.77 -9.96
N CYS A 163 -7.51 -7.21 -9.27
CA CYS A 163 -7.76 -7.49 -7.86
C CYS A 163 -8.25 -8.92 -7.59
N GLN A 164 -8.76 -9.64 -8.59
CA GLN A 164 -9.13 -11.05 -8.45
C GLN A 164 -7.92 -11.96 -8.50
N CYS A 165 -6.84 -11.53 -9.17
CA CYS A 165 -5.62 -12.31 -9.30
C CYS A 165 -4.94 -12.55 -7.96
N PRO A 166 -4.32 -13.72 -7.77
CA PRO A 166 -3.52 -14.04 -6.59
C PRO A 166 -2.23 -13.22 -6.51
N ALA A 167 -1.63 -12.90 -7.66
CA ALA A 167 -0.43 -12.05 -7.76
C ALA A 167 -0.48 -11.19 -9.02
N VAL A 168 0.01 -9.95 -8.89
CA VAL A 168 0.12 -9.00 -10.01
C VAL A 168 1.53 -8.44 -10.05
N VAL A 169 2.11 -8.43 -11.25
CA VAL A 169 3.45 -7.92 -11.53
C VAL A 169 3.36 -6.85 -12.60
N CYS A 170 3.68 -5.62 -12.24
CA CYS A 170 3.76 -4.50 -13.16
C CYS A 170 5.24 -4.19 -13.42
N CYS A 171 5.69 -4.33 -14.66
CA CYS A 171 7.08 -4.10 -15.07
C CYS A 171 7.21 -2.79 -15.86
N ARG A 172 8.42 -2.23 -15.93
CA ARG A 172 8.72 -0.96 -16.60
C ARG A 172 7.85 0.22 -16.12
N CYS A 173 7.48 0.22 -14.84
CA CYS A 173 6.68 1.29 -14.27
C CYS A 173 7.54 2.51 -13.94
N SER A 174 7.07 3.70 -14.34
CA SER A 174 7.62 4.97 -13.86
C SER A 174 7.22 5.22 -12.39
N PRO A 175 7.95 6.08 -11.65
CA PRO A 175 7.60 6.43 -10.27
C PRO A 175 6.16 6.98 -10.13
N THR A 176 5.73 7.79 -11.09
CA THR A 176 4.38 8.36 -11.13
C THR A 176 3.30 7.30 -11.37
N GLN A 177 3.57 6.33 -12.24
CA GLN A 177 2.66 5.20 -12.47
C GLN A 177 2.51 4.33 -11.23
N LYS A 178 3.60 4.07 -10.48
CA LYS A 178 3.55 3.32 -9.21
C LYS A 178 2.62 3.99 -8.20
N ALA A 179 2.76 5.31 -8.00
CA ALA A 179 1.90 6.07 -7.11
C ALA A 179 0.44 6.05 -7.57
N ARG A 180 0.18 6.19 -8.88
CA ARG A 180 -1.17 6.14 -9.46
C ARG A 180 -1.85 4.79 -9.22
N ILE A 181 -1.13 3.68 -9.40
CA ILE A 181 -1.66 2.33 -9.13
C ILE A 181 -2.11 2.21 -7.68
N VAL A 182 -1.28 2.66 -6.72
CA VAL A 182 -1.63 2.61 -5.29
C VAL A 182 -2.90 3.41 -5.00
N THR A 183 -2.98 4.64 -5.50
CA THR A 183 -4.17 5.51 -5.33
C THR A 183 -5.43 4.88 -5.96
N LEU A 184 -5.31 4.30 -7.15
CA LEU A 184 -6.41 3.62 -7.81
C LEU A 184 -6.89 2.40 -7.02
N LEU A 185 -5.97 1.60 -6.49
CA LEU A 185 -6.31 0.46 -5.64
C LEU A 185 -7.05 0.88 -4.37
N GLN A 186 -6.66 1.99 -3.74
CA GLN A 186 -7.37 2.56 -2.59
C GLN A 186 -8.80 2.98 -2.97
N GLN A 187 -8.94 3.72 -4.06
CA GLN A 187 -10.24 4.26 -4.51
C GLN A 187 -11.23 3.17 -4.91
N HIS A 188 -10.76 2.16 -5.67
CA HIS A 188 -11.63 1.11 -6.19
C HIS A 188 -11.95 0.03 -5.16
N THR A 189 -11.01 -0.32 -4.30
CA THR A 189 -11.21 -1.41 -3.33
C THR A 189 -11.71 -0.94 -1.98
N GLY A 190 -11.51 0.34 -1.64
CA GLY A 190 -11.76 0.88 -0.30
C GLY A 190 -10.89 0.22 0.78
N ARG A 191 -9.79 -0.46 0.38
CA ARG A 191 -8.92 -1.22 1.28
C ARG A 191 -7.69 -0.40 1.62
N ARG A 192 -7.14 -0.68 2.80
CA ARG A 192 -5.87 -0.08 3.20
C ARG A 192 -4.71 -0.70 2.44
N THR A 193 -3.85 0.17 1.91
CA THR A 193 -2.66 -0.19 1.14
C THR A 193 -1.41 0.05 1.95
N CYS A 194 -0.43 -0.86 1.78
CA CYS A 194 0.90 -0.69 2.33
C CYS A 194 1.90 -0.73 1.17
N ALA A 195 2.73 0.28 1.05
CA ALA A 195 3.80 0.32 0.06
C ALA A 195 5.15 0.09 0.70
N VAL A 196 5.99 -0.72 0.04
CA VAL A 196 7.34 -1.04 0.49
C VAL A 196 8.32 -0.69 -0.62
N GLY A 197 9.34 0.09 -0.32
CA GLY A 197 10.37 0.49 -1.28
C GLY A 197 11.70 0.78 -0.61
N ASP A 198 12.76 0.79 -1.40
CA ASP A 198 14.15 1.00 -0.94
C ASP A 198 14.82 2.22 -1.60
N GLY A 199 14.35 2.64 -2.77
CA GLY A 199 14.97 3.68 -3.59
C GLY A 199 14.21 5.00 -3.64
N GLY A 200 14.87 6.03 -4.15
CA GLY A 200 14.26 7.34 -4.42
C GLY A 200 13.09 7.28 -5.43
N ASN A 201 13.10 6.29 -6.32
CA ASN A 201 12.03 6.05 -7.29
C ASN A 201 10.72 5.58 -6.66
N ASP A 202 10.74 5.18 -5.38
CA ASP A 202 9.59 4.66 -4.63
C ASP A 202 8.97 5.67 -3.68
N VAL A 203 9.62 6.82 -3.49
CA VAL A 203 9.15 7.87 -2.58
C VAL A 203 7.70 8.25 -2.88
N SER A 204 7.37 8.48 -4.16
CA SER A 204 6.01 8.83 -4.57
C SER A 204 4.99 7.73 -4.29
N MET A 205 5.37 6.46 -4.46
CA MET A 205 4.54 5.29 -4.16
C MET A 205 4.33 5.14 -2.64
N ILE A 206 5.40 5.29 -1.86
CA ILE A 206 5.39 5.21 -0.39
C ILE A 206 4.47 6.30 0.19
N GLN A 207 4.56 7.52 -0.32
CA GLN A 207 3.72 8.64 0.13
C GLN A 207 2.26 8.52 -0.29
N ALA A 208 1.96 7.85 -1.40
CA ALA A 208 0.60 7.63 -1.87
C ALA A 208 -0.13 6.53 -1.09
N ALA A 209 0.59 5.64 -0.40
CA ALA A 209 0.00 4.55 0.37
C ALA A 209 -0.54 5.01 1.74
N ASP A 210 -1.49 4.24 2.32
CA ASP A 210 -1.96 4.46 3.69
C ASP A 210 -0.88 4.17 4.74
N CYS A 211 0.07 3.29 4.41
CA CYS A 211 1.22 2.95 5.24
C CYS A 211 2.44 2.77 4.35
N GLY A 212 3.42 3.61 4.50
CA GLY A 212 4.68 3.56 3.79
C GLY A 212 5.77 2.88 4.61
N ILE A 213 6.47 1.91 4.03
CA ILE A 213 7.60 1.22 4.65
C ILE A 213 8.83 1.44 3.77
N GLY A 214 9.84 2.11 4.31
CA GLY A 214 11.13 2.29 3.66
C GLY A 214 12.12 1.24 4.12
N ILE A 215 12.84 0.63 3.17
CA ILE A 215 13.96 -0.25 3.49
C ILE A 215 15.24 0.57 3.40
N GLU A 216 16.00 0.58 4.49
CA GLU A 216 17.27 1.31 4.54
C GLU A 216 18.32 0.55 3.75
N GLY A 217 18.73 1.11 2.63
CA GLY A 217 19.71 0.53 1.71
C GLY A 217 21.06 1.27 1.72
N LYS A 218 22.11 0.63 1.09
CA LYS A 218 23.43 1.28 0.90
C LYS A 218 23.36 2.43 -0.09
N GLU A 219 22.42 2.36 -1.04
CA GLU A 219 22.28 3.34 -2.12
C GLU A 219 21.61 4.65 -1.71
N GLY A 220 21.05 4.72 -0.50
CA GLY A 220 20.43 5.94 0.00
C GLY A 220 19.38 5.70 1.07
N LYS A 221 19.04 6.76 1.78
CA LYS A 221 18.00 6.76 2.82
C LYS A 221 16.71 7.47 2.37
N GLN A 222 16.55 7.76 1.09
CA GLN A 222 15.45 8.59 0.59
C GLN A 222 14.09 7.95 0.84
N ALA A 223 13.94 6.66 0.53
CA ALA A 223 12.70 5.92 0.80
C ALA A 223 12.41 5.84 2.30
N SER A 224 13.44 5.56 3.11
CA SER A 224 13.34 5.50 4.57
C SER A 224 12.97 6.83 5.20
N LEU A 225 13.46 7.95 4.65
CA LEU A 225 13.16 9.30 5.11
C LEU A 225 11.72 9.74 4.80
N ALA A 226 11.13 9.22 3.73
CA ALA A 226 9.78 9.56 3.28
C ALA A 226 8.70 8.60 3.81
N ALA A 227 9.10 7.49 4.44
CA ALA A 227 8.21 6.43 4.90
C ALA A 227 7.74 6.64 6.34
N ASP A 228 6.60 6.03 6.68
CA ASP A 228 6.06 6.00 8.06
C ASP A 228 6.90 5.08 8.95
N PHE A 229 7.40 3.97 8.40
CA PHE A 229 8.25 3.01 9.08
C PHE A 229 9.51 2.75 8.27
N SER A 230 10.65 2.65 8.97
CA SER A 230 11.93 2.28 8.40
C SER A 230 12.39 0.94 8.94
N ILE A 231 12.79 0.05 8.04
CA ILE A 231 13.31 -1.28 8.36
C ILE A 231 14.61 -1.53 7.60
N THR A 232 15.44 -2.43 8.11
CA THR A 232 16.73 -2.75 7.49
C THR A 232 16.68 -3.94 6.54
N GLN A 233 15.74 -4.87 6.75
CA GLN A 233 15.59 -6.08 5.95
C GLN A 233 14.12 -6.35 5.68
N PHE A 234 13.82 -6.88 4.50
CA PHE A 234 12.46 -7.21 4.08
C PHE A 234 11.73 -8.16 5.07
N ARG A 235 12.44 -9.13 5.65
CA ARG A 235 11.86 -10.09 6.60
C ARG A 235 11.19 -9.43 7.81
N HIS A 236 11.64 -8.24 8.19
CA HIS A 236 11.09 -7.52 9.34
C HIS A 236 9.65 -7.03 9.11
N ILE A 237 9.18 -6.99 7.85
CA ILE A 237 7.78 -6.68 7.51
C ILE A 237 6.82 -7.67 8.18
N GLY A 238 7.17 -8.95 8.19
CA GLY A 238 6.36 -9.97 8.85
C GLY A 238 6.11 -9.62 10.32
N ARG A 239 7.16 -9.33 11.08
CA ARG A 239 7.03 -8.93 12.48
C ARG A 239 6.32 -7.58 12.65
N LEU A 240 6.61 -6.61 11.78
CA LEU A 240 5.97 -5.30 11.82
C LEU A 240 4.46 -5.40 11.66
N LEU A 241 3.98 -6.17 10.69
CA LEU A 241 2.55 -6.29 10.40
C LEU A 241 1.84 -7.28 11.32
N MET A 242 2.39 -8.50 11.52
CA MET A 242 1.73 -9.57 12.26
C MET A 242 1.71 -9.32 13.76
N VAL A 243 2.78 -8.74 14.31
CA VAL A 243 2.90 -8.50 15.77
C VAL A 243 2.53 -7.06 16.11
N HIS A 244 3.32 -6.09 15.63
CA HIS A 244 3.13 -4.69 16.02
C HIS A 244 1.85 -4.10 15.43
N GLY A 245 1.55 -4.34 14.17
CA GLY A 245 0.33 -3.88 13.53
C GLY A 245 -0.92 -4.47 14.17
N ARG A 246 -0.91 -5.78 14.47
CA ARG A 246 -2.00 -6.46 15.18
C ARG A 246 -2.23 -5.85 16.57
N ASN A 247 -1.18 -5.75 17.38
CA ASN A 247 -1.26 -5.23 18.74
C ASN A 247 -1.74 -3.78 18.76
N SER A 248 -1.21 -2.91 17.88
CA SER A 248 -1.64 -1.52 17.77
C SER A 248 -3.12 -1.40 17.39
N TYR A 249 -3.59 -2.20 16.43
CA TYR A 249 -4.99 -2.20 16.03
C TYR A 249 -5.91 -2.64 17.17
N LYS A 250 -5.63 -3.77 17.82
CA LYS A 250 -6.43 -4.30 18.93
C LYS A 250 -6.49 -3.32 20.10
N ARG A 251 -5.34 -2.75 20.46
CA ARG A 251 -5.23 -1.76 21.53
C ARG A 251 -6.02 -0.49 21.22
N SER A 252 -5.89 0.05 20.01
CA SER A 252 -6.63 1.23 19.58
C SER A 252 -8.13 0.99 19.55
N ALA A 253 -8.56 -0.18 19.10
CA ALA A 253 -9.97 -0.57 19.09
C ALA A 253 -10.54 -0.69 20.51
N ALA A 254 -9.83 -1.36 21.42
CA ALA A 254 -10.25 -1.50 22.81
C ALA A 254 -10.33 -0.16 23.54
N LEU A 255 -9.32 0.71 23.35
CA LEU A 255 -9.32 2.07 23.89
C LEU A 255 -10.47 2.91 23.34
N GLY A 256 -10.72 2.84 22.03
CA GLY A 256 -11.83 3.56 21.40
C GLY A 256 -13.18 3.13 21.98
N GLN A 257 -13.42 1.85 22.16
CA GLN A 257 -14.63 1.32 22.77
C GLN A 257 -14.77 1.78 24.23
N PHE A 258 -13.67 1.72 25.00
CA PHE A 258 -13.66 2.20 26.37
C PHE A 258 -14.00 3.67 26.50
N VAL A 259 -13.39 4.54 25.68
CA VAL A 259 -13.64 6.00 25.68
C VAL A 259 -15.09 6.31 25.35
N MET A 260 -15.65 5.64 24.33
CA MET A 260 -17.05 5.82 23.96
C MET A 260 -17.99 5.34 25.07
N HIS A 261 -17.74 4.17 25.64
CA HIS A 261 -18.54 3.65 26.75
C HIS A 261 -18.52 4.60 27.95
N ARG A 262 -17.35 5.11 28.32
CA ARG A 262 -17.18 6.10 29.38
C ARG A 262 -17.98 7.37 29.13
N GLY A 263 -17.94 7.90 27.89
CA GLY A 263 -18.71 9.09 27.49
C GLY A 263 -20.22 8.85 27.55
N LEU A 264 -20.68 7.69 27.10
CA LEU A 264 -22.08 7.30 27.17
C LEU A 264 -22.61 7.19 28.60
N ILE A 265 -21.81 6.64 29.53
CA ILE A 265 -22.19 6.58 30.94
C ILE A 265 -22.52 7.97 31.47
N ILE A 266 -21.60 8.94 31.30
CA ILE A 266 -21.81 10.31 31.80
C ILE A 266 -23.03 10.96 31.13
N SER A 267 -23.15 10.85 29.81
CA SER A 267 -24.25 11.45 29.05
C SER A 267 -25.61 10.89 29.48
N THR A 268 -25.66 9.57 29.67
CA THR A 268 -26.90 8.88 30.09
C THR A 268 -27.29 9.27 31.51
N MET A 269 -26.31 9.31 32.44
CA MET A 269 -26.56 9.71 33.81
C MET A 269 -27.06 11.16 33.90
N GLN A 270 -26.48 12.08 33.13
CA GLN A 270 -26.95 13.47 33.04
C GLN A 270 -28.37 13.55 32.44
N ALA A 271 -28.68 12.76 31.41
CA ALA A 271 -30.00 12.74 30.81
C ALA A 271 -31.08 12.23 31.77
N VAL A 272 -30.78 11.15 32.49
CA VAL A 272 -31.69 10.61 33.53
C VAL A 272 -31.89 11.63 34.65
N PHE A 273 -30.80 12.21 35.13
CA PHE A 273 -30.89 13.26 36.18
C PHE A 273 -31.76 14.44 35.73
N SER A 274 -31.53 14.96 34.52
CA SER A 274 -32.34 16.05 33.99
C SER A 274 -33.83 15.70 33.85
N SER A 275 -34.13 14.44 33.43
CA SER A 275 -35.53 13.98 33.35
C SER A 275 -36.23 13.93 34.71
N VAL A 276 -35.53 13.42 35.75
CA VAL A 276 -36.09 13.26 37.08
C VAL A 276 -36.31 14.62 37.76
N PHE A 277 -35.44 15.57 37.52
CA PHE A 277 -35.50 16.90 38.12
C PHE A 277 -36.12 17.99 37.21
N TYR A 278 -37.11 17.58 36.42
CA TYR A 278 -37.88 18.49 35.57
C TYR A 278 -37.05 19.40 34.66
N PHE A 279 -36.03 18.81 34.07
CA PHE A 279 -35.10 19.50 33.14
C PHE A 279 -34.36 20.69 33.77
N ALA A 280 -34.06 20.60 35.07
CA ALA A 280 -33.22 21.61 35.70
C ALA A 280 -31.84 21.66 35.00
N SER A 281 -31.39 22.87 34.68
CA SER A 281 -30.10 23.11 34.00
C SER A 281 -28.89 23.02 34.94
N VAL A 282 -28.91 22.08 35.86
CA VAL A 282 -27.83 21.82 36.82
C VAL A 282 -27.00 20.64 36.38
N PRO A 283 -25.69 20.78 36.21
CA PRO A 283 -24.83 19.66 35.89
C PRO A 283 -24.69 18.72 37.07
N LEU A 284 -24.93 17.42 36.86
CA LEU A 284 -24.71 16.39 37.87
C LEU A 284 -23.21 16.29 38.24
N TYR A 285 -22.36 16.44 37.24
CA TYR A 285 -20.91 16.47 37.42
C TYR A 285 -20.41 17.92 37.27
N GLN A 286 -19.90 18.48 38.33
CA GLN A 286 -19.19 19.76 38.27
C GLN A 286 -17.90 19.60 37.44
N GLY A 287 -17.42 20.70 36.82
CA GLY A 287 -16.27 20.64 35.89
C GLY A 287 -15.03 19.95 36.46
N PHE A 288 -14.74 20.15 37.77
CA PHE A 288 -13.63 19.48 38.45
C PHE A 288 -13.81 17.96 38.52
N LEU A 289 -15.01 17.47 38.84
CA LEU A 289 -15.29 16.04 38.87
C LEU A 289 -15.27 15.41 37.47
N MET A 290 -15.69 16.14 36.46
CA MET A 290 -15.61 15.72 35.05
C MET A 290 -14.16 15.52 34.63
N VAL A 291 -13.28 16.46 34.92
CA VAL A 291 -11.84 16.34 34.63
C VAL A 291 -11.22 15.20 35.43
N GLY A 292 -11.53 15.09 36.73
CA GLY A 292 -11.08 13.99 37.58
C GLY A 292 -11.50 12.63 37.06
N TYR A 293 -12.74 12.48 36.59
CA TYR A 293 -13.25 11.25 36.00
C TYR A 293 -12.49 10.90 34.71
N ALA A 294 -12.25 11.89 33.87
CA ALA A 294 -11.56 11.66 32.59
C ALA A 294 -10.07 11.29 32.76
N THR A 295 -9.41 11.79 33.81
CA THR A 295 -7.97 11.64 34.01
C THR A 295 -7.62 10.63 35.10
N ILE A 296 -8.06 10.85 36.34
CA ILE A 296 -7.60 10.09 37.50
C ILE A 296 -8.38 8.78 37.66
N TYR A 297 -9.71 8.83 37.68
CA TYR A 297 -10.54 7.68 38.00
C TYR A 297 -10.54 6.60 36.93
N THR A 298 -10.36 6.96 35.65
CA THR A 298 -10.31 6.01 34.55
C THR A 298 -8.88 5.68 34.07
N MET A 299 -7.87 6.16 34.78
CA MET A 299 -6.46 5.93 34.43
C MET A 299 -6.07 4.46 34.51
N PHE A 300 -6.39 3.78 35.61
CA PHE A 300 -6.02 2.37 35.81
C PHE A 300 -6.63 1.43 34.75
N PRO A 301 -7.93 1.48 34.43
CA PRO A 301 -8.48 0.71 33.33
C PRO A 301 -7.80 0.97 32.00
N VAL A 302 -7.45 2.23 31.69
CA VAL A 302 -6.73 2.57 30.46
C VAL A 302 -5.34 1.94 30.45
N PHE A 303 -4.59 2.04 31.53
CA PHE A 303 -3.28 1.38 31.65
C PHE A 303 -3.38 -0.13 31.49
N SER A 304 -4.37 -0.77 32.11
CA SER A 304 -4.60 -2.19 31.95
C SER A 304 -4.83 -2.57 30.49
N LEU A 305 -5.68 -1.82 29.76
CA LEU A 305 -5.95 -2.05 28.34
C LEU A 305 -4.72 -1.82 27.44
N VAL A 306 -3.86 -0.85 27.80
CA VAL A 306 -2.64 -0.55 27.04
C VAL A 306 -1.56 -1.59 27.26
N LEU A 307 -1.44 -2.11 28.49
CA LEU A 307 -0.42 -3.11 28.85
C LEU A 307 -0.83 -4.53 28.45
N ASP A 308 -2.11 -4.76 28.19
CA ASP A 308 -2.61 -6.08 27.80
C ASP A 308 -2.07 -6.51 26.44
N GLN A 309 -1.75 -7.79 26.32
CA GLN A 309 -1.25 -8.42 25.09
C GLN A 309 -2.25 -9.49 24.64
N ASP A 310 -2.79 -9.30 23.43
CA ASP A 310 -3.76 -10.23 22.83
C ASP A 310 -3.12 -11.62 22.58
N VAL A 311 -1.98 -11.64 21.88
CA VAL A 311 -1.28 -12.87 21.51
C VAL A 311 0.22 -12.68 21.68
N LYS A 312 0.91 -13.72 22.17
CA LYS A 312 2.37 -13.71 22.25
C LYS A 312 2.98 -13.52 20.86
N PRO A 313 4.08 -12.75 20.70
CA PRO A 313 4.72 -12.49 19.41
C PRO A 313 5.07 -13.75 18.62
N GLU A 314 5.53 -14.79 19.31
CA GLU A 314 5.91 -16.08 18.72
C GLU A 314 4.71 -16.77 18.06
N MET A 315 3.56 -16.77 18.76
CA MET A 315 2.33 -17.37 18.23
C MET A 315 1.77 -16.58 17.04
N ALA A 316 1.88 -15.26 17.06
CA ALA A 316 1.44 -14.42 15.94
C ALA A 316 2.29 -14.65 14.67
N MET A 317 3.58 -14.94 14.83
CA MET A 317 4.48 -15.28 13.73
C MET A 317 4.28 -16.71 13.24
N LEU A 318 3.98 -17.65 14.14
CA LEU A 318 3.75 -19.06 13.79
C LEU A 318 2.41 -19.27 13.05
N TYR A 319 1.37 -18.50 13.42
CA TYR A 319 0.03 -18.59 12.86
C TYR A 319 -0.39 -17.26 12.19
N PRO A 320 0.12 -16.95 11.00
CA PRO A 320 -0.21 -15.70 10.30
C PRO A 320 -1.69 -15.58 9.95
N GLU A 321 -2.42 -16.69 9.92
CA GLU A 321 -3.87 -16.70 9.67
C GLU A 321 -4.68 -15.96 10.72
N LEU A 322 -4.17 -15.84 11.96
CA LEU A 322 -4.78 -15.03 13.01
C LEU A 322 -4.93 -13.55 12.62
N TYR A 323 -4.15 -13.09 11.65
CA TYR A 323 -4.27 -11.74 11.13
C TYR A 323 -5.58 -11.54 10.34
N LYS A 324 -6.14 -12.60 9.74
CA LYS A 324 -7.43 -12.55 9.05
C LYS A 324 -8.59 -12.21 9.99
N ASP A 325 -8.46 -12.54 11.28
CA ASP A 325 -9.50 -12.22 12.26
C ASP A 325 -9.68 -10.72 12.48
N LEU A 326 -8.64 -9.93 12.24
CA LEU A 326 -8.73 -8.46 12.27
C LEU A 326 -9.66 -7.91 11.16
N THR A 327 -9.89 -8.67 10.09
CA THR A 327 -10.77 -8.28 9.00
C THR A 327 -12.23 -8.71 9.24
N LYS A 328 -12.47 -9.65 10.15
CA LYS A 328 -13.82 -10.17 10.49
C LYS A 328 -14.57 -9.30 11.47
N SER A 329 -14.12 -8.06 11.68
CA SER A 329 -14.81 -7.00 12.41
C SER A 329 -14.99 -7.18 13.94
N TYR A 330 -14.05 -6.59 14.65
CA TYR A 330 -14.37 -5.84 15.86
C TYR A 330 -14.28 -4.32 15.58
N GLY A 331 -14.46 -3.95 14.30
CA GLY A 331 -14.44 -2.57 13.89
C GLY A 331 -15.74 -1.92 14.31
N LEU A 332 -15.68 -0.90 15.18
CA LEU A 332 -16.56 0.23 15.06
C LEU A 332 -16.42 0.73 13.62
N ASN A 333 -17.33 0.32 12.75
CA ASN A 333 -17.53 1.01 11.49
C ASN A 333 -18.13 2.37 11.85
N ILE A 334 -17.28 3.31 12.24
CA ILE A 334 -17.57 4.72 12.06
C ILE A 334 -17.48 4.87 10.55
N GLU A 335 -18.63 4.72 9.89
CA GLU A 335 -18.80 5.13 8.51
C GLU A 335 -18.52 6.63 8.44
N GLN A 336 -17.26 6.97 8.16
CA GLN A 336 -16.85 8.32 7.77
C GLN A 336 -17.17 8.59 6.29
N ASP A 337 -17.97 7.76 5.65
CA ASP A 337 -18.43 7.97 4.29
C ASP A 337 -19.88 8.46 4.28
N GLY A 338 -20.02 9.77 4.33
CA GLY A 338 -21.25 10.48 3.96
C GLY A 338 -21.60 10.37 2.47
N ARG A 339 -21.27 9.27 1.78
CA ARG A 339 -21.71 8.98 0.41
C ARG A 339 -22.79 7.92 0.43
N PRO A 340 -24.04 8.24 0.08
CA PRO A 340 -25.09 7.26 -0.01
C PRO A 340 -24.74 6.27 -1.13
N ASN A 341 -24.60 5.00 -0.77
CA ASN A 341 -24.39 3.90 -1.70
C ASN A 341 -25.62 3.76 -2.59
N ARG A 342 -25.49 4.17 -3.86
CA ARG A 342 -26.56 4.30 -4.88
C ARG A 342 -27.20 2.96 -5.30
N ARG A 343 -26.91 1.83 -4.63
CA ARG A 343 -27.39 0.49 -5.00
C ARG A 343 -28.37 -0.19 -4.00
N GLN A 344 -28.96 0.57 -3.09
CA GLN A 344 -30.05 0.04 -2.23
C GLN A 344 -31.41 0.71 -2.44
N ARG A 345 -31.68 1.18 -3.62
CA ARG A 345 -33.06 1.53 -4.03
C ARG A 345 -33.56 0.41 -4.92
N GLU A 346 -34.27 -0.56 -4.33
CA GLU A 346 -35.34 -1.35 -4.93
C GLU A 346 -35.59 -2.62 -4.10
N ARG A 347 -36.50 -2.48 -3.11
CA ARG A 347 -37.59 -3.43 -2.84
C ARG A 347 -38.48 -2.84 -1.74
N PRO A 348 -39.72 -2.54 -2.05
CA PRO A 348 -40.76 -2.27 -1.06
C PRO A 348 -41.31 -3.59 -0.56
N THR A 349 -41.23 -3.86 0.72
CA THR A 349 -42.13 -4.84 1.36
C THR A 349 -42.94 -4.12 2.40
N SER A 350 -44.20 -3.98 2.07
CA SER A 350 -45.32 -3.67 2.93
C SER A 350 -45.37 -4.60 4.14
N GLY A 351 -45.50 -4.05 5.34
CA GLY A 351 -45.70 -4.79 6.57
C GLY A 351 -45.95 -3.83 7.72
N THR A 352 -47.20 -3.44 7.87
CA THR A 352 -47.75 -2.79 9.07
C THR A 352 -47.62 -3.69 10.28
N SER A 353 -46.96 -3.20 11.33
CA SER A 353 -47.18 -3.70 12.69
C SER A 353 -46.81 -2.66 13.74
N GLY A 354 -47.69 -2.50 14.72
CA GLY A 354 -47.79 -1.44 15.68
C GLY A 354 -46.59 -1.20 16.58
N HIS A 355 -46.44 0.04 16.94
CA HIS A 355 -45.49 0.51 17.93
C HIS A 355 -45.92 0.14 19.33
N VAL A 356 -45.19 -0.82 19.94
CA VAL A 356 -45.16 -0.99 21.37
C VAL A 356 -43.84 -0.37 21.86
N TRP A 357 -43.92 0.68 22.65
CA TRP A 357 -42.80 1.32 23.30
C TRP A 357 -42.22 0.38 24.37
N ASP A 358 -41.04 -0.17 24.10
CA ASP A 358 -40.22 -0.90 25.08
C ASP A 358 -39.05 -0.02 25.51
N PRO A 359 -38.99 0.45 26.77
CA PRO A 359 -37.90 1.29 27.26
C PRO A 359 -36.52 0.59 27.27
N GLY A 360 -36.47 -0.72 27.11
CA GLY A 360 -35.23 -1.50 27.01
C GLY A 360 -34.56 -1.47 25.65
N SER A 361 -35.21 -0.92 24.61
CA SER A 361 -34.69 -0.93 23.22
C SER A 361 -33.71 0.18 22.93
N PHE A 362 -33.50 1.15 23.80
CA PHE A 362 -32.60 2.29 23.60
C PHE A 362 -31.11 1.97 23.67
N PHE A 363 -30.72 0.79 24.15
CA PHE A 363 -29.32 0.38 24.31
C PHE A 363 -28.93 -0.89 23.56
N ARG A 364 -29.69 -1.30 22.57
CA ARG A 364 -29.20 -2.35 21.68
C ARG A 364 -28.30 -1.71 20.62
N ILE A 365 -27.02 -1.51 20.95
CA ILE A 365 -25.97 -1.35 19.95
C ILE A 365 -26.04 -2.63 19.11
N ARG A 366 -26.76 -2.57 17.98
CA ARG A 366 -26.84 -3.66 17.04
C ARG A 366 -25.47 -3.79 16.41
N VAL A 367 -24.64 -4.67 16.96
CA VAL A 367 -23.50 -5.25 16.26
C VAL A 367 -24.08 -6.03 15.09
N SER A 368 -24.40 -5.31 14.00
CA SER A 368 -24.89 -5.90 12.78
C SER A 368 -23.70 -6.59 12.11
N GLY A 369 -23.55 -7.88 12.40
CA GLY A 369 -22.70 -8.78 11.67
C GLY A 369 -23.29 -9.05 10.29
N LYS A 370 -23.41 -8.03 9.43
CA LYS A 370 -23.55 -8.26 7.98
C LYS A 370 -22.14 -8.32 7.42
N GLY A 371 -21.73 -9.54 7.07
CA GLY A 371 -20.49 -9.83 6.39
C GLY A 371 -20.29 -8.93 5.18
N THR A 372 -19.46 -7.90 5.35
CA THR A 372 -18.84 -7.20 4.25
C THR A 372 -17.72 -8.08 3.74
N ARG A 373 -17.87 -8.46 2.48
CA ARG A 373 -16.94 -9.25 1.69
C ARG A 373 -15.50 -8.81 1.94
N ASN A 374 -14.69 -9.78 2.34
CA ASN A 374 -13.21 -9.82 2.31
C ASN A 374 -12.49 -8.46 2.25
N ALA A 375 -12.29 -7.84 3.40
CA ALA A 375 -11.37 -6.73 3.55
C ALA A 375 -9.92 -7.25 3.56
N GLY A 376 -9.42 -7.71 2.41
CA GLY A 376 -8.00 -8.03 2.26
C GLY A 376 -7.16 -6.76 2.18
N LYS A 377 -5.99 -6.75 2.80
CA LYS A 377 -5.00 -5.68 2.64
C LYS A 377 -4.20 -5.94 1.37
N ILE A 378 -3.79 -4.87 0.70
CA ILE A 378 -2.94 -4.92 -0.49
C ILE A 378 -1.57 -4.42 -0.09
N LEU A 379 -0.55 -5.23 -0.31
CA LEU A 379 0.85 -4.88 -0.15
C LEU A 379 1.45 -4.66 -1.54
N VAL A 380 2.00 -3.48 -1.77
CA VAL A 380 2.69 -3.12 -3.01
C VAL A 380 4.18 -3.20 -2.75
N LEU A 381 4.88 -4.04 -3.50
CA LEU A 381 6.31 -4.29 -3.36
C LEU A 381 7.09 -3.84 -4.59
N GLN A 382 8.30 -3.37 -4.36
CA GLN A 382 9.30 -3.20 -5.41
C GLN A 382 10.42 -4.24 -5.28
N ASN A 383 11.21 -4.44 -6.34
CA ASN A 383 12.40 -5.27 -6.32
C ASN A 383 13.40 -4.80 -5.27
N LEU A 384 13.85 -5.74 -4.45
CA LEU A 384 14.76 -5.49 -3.35
C LEU A 384 16.18 -5.88 -3.74
N PRO A 385 17.10 -4.94 -3.94
CA PRO A 385 18.53 -5.25 -3.91
C PRO A 385 19.07 -5.24 -2.47
N HIS A 386 20.18 -5.92 -2.28
CA HIS A 386 20.85 -6.17 -0.99
C HIS A 386 21.01 -4.96 -0.11
N LEU A 387 20.77 -5.13 1.23
CA LEU A 387 21.59 -4.42 2.20
C LEU A 387 21.45 -4.79 3.68
N GLY A 388 22.58 -4.68 4.37
CA GLY A 388 22.73 -4.97 5.78
C GLY A 388 22.75 -3.73 6.69
N PHE A 389 22.29 -3.98 7.91
CA PHE A 389 22.48 -3.30 9.22
C PHE A 389 22.28 -1.78 9.40
N ASN A 390 21.31 -1.30 10.13
CA ASN A 390 21.29 -0.80 11.52
C ASN A 390 20.08 0.12 11.87
N GLN A 391 19.53 -0.13 13.05
CA GLN A 391 18.79 0.71 14.02
C GLN A 391 17.41 1.28 13.68
N TYR A 392 16.45 0.86 14.52
CA TYR A 392 15.07 1.35 14.64
C TYR A 392 15.00 2.68 15.40
N LEU A 393 14.27 3.65 14.86
CA LEU A 393 13.70 4.76 15.62
C LEU A 393 12.31 5.10 15.05
N PRO A 394 11.24 5.16 15.88
CA PRO A 394 9.95 5.66 15.41
C PRO A 394 10.06 7.17 15.19
N ARG A 395 9.61 7.65 14.02
CA ARG A 395 9.53 9.09 13.75
C ARG A 395 8.28 9.68 14.38
N GLY A 396 8.48 10.45 15.43
CA GLY A 396 7.56 11.50 15.83
C GLY A 396 7.66 12.67 14.86
N HIS A 397 6.55 13.32 14.56
CA HIS A 397 6.51 14.59 13.84
C HIS A 397 7.50 15.58 14.46
N PRO A 398 8.22 16.39 13.68
CA PRO A 398 9.09 17.42 14.21
C PRO A 398 8.24 18.58 14.78
N HIS A 399 7.91 18.52 16.06
CA HIS A 399 7.61 19.75 16.77
C HIS A 399 8.93 20.48 16.99
N VAL A 400 9.06 21.61 16.33
CA VAL A 400 10.08 22.62 16.51
C VAL A 400 10.10 23.01 17.99
N TRP A 401 11.10 22.56 18.72
CA TRP A 401 11.51 23.17 19.98
C TRP A 401 12.65 24.13 19.66
N GLY A 402 12.33 25.41 19.74
CA GLY A 402 13.33 26.47 19.70
C GLY A 402 14.28 26.38 20.88
N PRO A 403 15.53 26.87 20.75
CA PRO A 403 16.50 26.87 21.83
C PRO A 403 16.16 27.97 22.83
N GLY A 404 15.83 27.59 24.07
CA GLY A 404 15.69 28.54 25.16
C GLY A 404 14.85 28.04 26.31
N ALA A 405 15.50 27.36 27.28
CA ALA A 405 15.37 27.49 28.72
C ALA A 405 15.90 26.24 29.40
N LEU A 406 16.94 26.43 30.10
CA LEU A 406 17.60 25.76 31.24
C LEU A 406 16.91 24.49 31.76
#